data_bfe3f4b8be39492c8de6cc4e134c2829
#
_entry.id   bfe3f4b8be39492c8de6cc4e134c2829
#
_cell.length_a   1.000
_cell.length_b   1.000
_cell.length_c   1.000
_cell.angle_alpha   90.00
_cell.angle_beta   90.00
_cell.angle_gamma   90.00
#
_symmetry.space_group_name_H-M   'P 1'
#
loop_
_entity.id
_entity.type
_entity.pdbx_description
1 polymer ?
#
loop_
_entity_poly.entity_id
_entity_poly.type
_entity_poly.pdbx_seq_one_letter_code
_entity_poly.pdbx_strand_id
1 'polypeptide(L)'
;MKPDYLIVGSGLSALVFGALMAKAEKKVHIIEAHEFPGGFGHTFTYGKHYKFNAQLHYVWGCGQGQSVNRILKHLNLDQEVTFEQYDPDGYDHMKMPGYSLEITGDSQLLISRLSQLFPKHTRNIKHFILEVEKISTAFDSFSKAGINLDLFKLPQAALGIFKYLKCTLQDVFDQFGLPKEAQTLLALQWPDFLLPPNQLSFHAWVLLFTGYQKGAFYPTRHFEHVINSLVEVIEKNNGKIIYNQEAVDFVVDKKTVTSVIIKDLINGQDYEYSGENIICNMDPKKAADMIGTDKLSNSIQKKLNYEYSASNFMAYCAVKDIDLKKYGFGKWNVFHTGSIDLNETFKTMYHKHDYSNPSFAICTPGFLTKEASEIPEGQHIIEFLTVADYDYFKKLKETDTSAYKKKKKEILNSMIDIVEQNYIPDFRKHLAFKITGSPTTNERFCWCPQGNSYGSILTPKNINIGRLNHKTSLKNMYFCNASSGFAGFAGTFWTGAKLYQKLSGDRII
;
A
#
# COMPACT_ATOMS: atom_id res chain seq x y z
N MET A 1 -2.17 -19.78 30.22
CA MET A 1 -0.83 -20.16 29.70
C MET A 1 -0.39 -19.04 28.76
N LYS A 2 0.79 -18.48 28.95
CA LYS A 2 1.36 -17.37 28.18
C LYS A 2 1.54 -17.77 26.70
N PRO A 3 1.19 -16.96 25.69
CA PRO A 3 1.46 -17.29 24.30
C PRO A 3 2.95 -17.12 23.95
N ASP A 4 3.43 -17.89 22.97
CA ASP A 4 4.78 -17.72 22.40
C ASP A 4 4.92 -16.33 21.77
N TYR A 5 3.84 -15.89 21.12
CA TYR A 5 3.77 -14.58 20.45
C TYR A 5 2.48 -13.85 20.84
N LEU A 6 2.62 -12.70 21.48
CA LEU A 6 1.56 -11.71 21.65
C LEU A 6 1.75 -10.61 20.56
N ILE A 7 0.79 -10.48 19.68
CA ILE A 7 0.84 -9.54 18.55
C ILE A 7 -0.10 -8.38 18.86
N VAL A 8 0.38 -7.16 18.73
CA VAL A 8 -0.39 -5.93 18.97
C VAL A 8 -0.72 -5.29 17.62
N GLY A 9 -1.99 -5.38 17.23
CA GLY A 9 -2.53 -5.00 15.93
C GLY A 9 -2.66 -6.17 14.96
N SER A 10 -3.73 -6.19 14.17
CA SER A 10 -4.05 -7.22 13.17
C SER A 10 -3.91 -6.74 11.72
N GLY A 11 -3.03 -5.78 11.45
CA GLY A 11 -2.71 -5.39 10.08
C GLY A 11 -2.12 -6.55 9.28
N LEU A 12 -2.13 -6.46 7.96
CA LEU A 12 -1.81 -7.58 7.06
C LEU A 12 -0.47 -8.26 7.35
N SER A 13 0.60 -7.49 7.67
CA SER A 13 1.90 -8.10 8.02
C SER A 13 1.86 -8.90 9.33
N ALA A 14 1.04 -8.49 10.30
CA ALA A 14 0.81 -9.23 11.54
C ALA A 14 0.03 -10.52 11.29
N LEU A 15 -1.01 -10.46 10.45
CA LEU A 15 -1.80 -11.65 10.09
C LEU A 15 -0.95 -12.68 9.35
N VAL A 16 -0.12 -12.25 8.40
CA VAL A 16 0.82 -13.15 7.70
C VAL A 16 1.82 -13.78 8.67
N PHE A 17 2.44 -12.99 9.55
CA PHE A 17 3.35 -13.51 10.57
C PHE A 17 2.65 -14.47 11.51
N GLY A 18 1.47 -14.08 12.02
CA GLY A 18 0.68 -14.88 12.94
C GLY A 18 0.22 -16.20 12.33
N ALA A 19 -0.25 -16.21 11.09
CA ALA A 19 -0.65 -17.41 10.37
C ALA A 19 0.53 -18.39 10.16
N LEU A 20 1.70 -17.86 9.77
CA LEU A 20 2.91 -18.68 9.60
C LEU A 20 3.37 -19.28 10.93
N MET A 21 3.37 -18.50 12.01
CA MET A 21 3.74 -19.00 13.34
C MET A 21 2.72 -20.00 13.91
N ALA A 22 1.43 -19.73 13.75
CA ALA A 22 0.38 -20.64 14.19
C ALA A 22 0.46 -21.99 13.44
N LYS A 23 0.67 -21.95 12.12
CA LYS A 23 0.92 -23.17 11.33
C LYS A 23 2.16 -23.92 11.76
N ALA A 24 3.19 -23.23 12.26
CA ALA A 24 4.40 -23.81 12.86
C ALA A 24 4.20 -24.22 14.35
N GLU A 25 2.95 -24.45 14.76
CA GLU A 25 2.55 -24.93 16.09
C GLU A 25 2.93 -23.98 17.24
N LYS A 26 3.14 -22.69 16.96
CA LYS A 26 3.37 -21.68 17.99
C LYS A 26 2.05 -21.10 18.48
N LYS A 27 1.94 -20.85 19.76
CA LYS A 27 0.76 -20.23 20.36
C LYS A 27 0.77 -18.73 20.07
N VAL A 28 -0.18 -18.27 19.26
CA VAL A 28 -0.32 -16.89 18.80
C VAL A 28 -1.57 -16.26 19.38
N HIS A 29 -1.43 -15.11 20.04
CA HIS A 29 -2.56 -14.26 20.41
C HIS A 29 -2.38 -12.88 19.74
N ILE A 30 -3.42 -12.39 19.10
CA ILE A 30 -3.46 -11.06 18.47
C ILE A 30 -4.46 -10.19 19.23
N ILE A 31 -4.07 -8.97 19.56
CA ILE A 31 -4.89 -7.92 20.16
C ILE A 31 -5.17 -6.89 19.08
N GLU A 32 -6.45 -6.61 18.81
CA GLU A 32 -6.88 -5.67 17.78
C GLU A 32 -7.81 -4.60 18.37
N ALA A 33 -7.50 -3.34 18.13
CA ALA A 33 -8.30 -2.22 18.61
C ALA A 33 -9.64 -2.09 17.88
N HIS A 34 -9.70 -2.51 16.61
CA HIS A 34 -10.93 -2.46 15.83
C HIS A 34 -11.82 -3.69 16.08
N GLU A 35 -13.06 -3.63 15.60
CA GLU A 35 -14.02 -4.74 15.63
C GLU A 35 -13.81 -5.77 14.50
N PHE A 36 -12.88 -5.48 13.56
CA PHE A 36 -12.51 -6.35 12.44
C PHE A 36 -10.99 -6.30 12.16
N PRO A 37 -10.42 -7.36 11.55
CA PRO A 37 -9.00 -7.46 11.25
C PRO A 37 -8.63 -6.80 9.92
N GLY A 38 -7.33 -6.67 9.67
CA GLY A 38 -6.77 -6.38 8.35
C GLY A 38 -6.21 -4.98 8.16
N GLY A 39 -6.52 -4.03 9.05
CA GLY A 39 -6.06 -2.65 8.92
C GLY A 39 -6.46 -2.05 7.56
N PHE A 40 -5.51 -1.54 6.77
CA PHE A 40 -5.79 -1.01 5.42
C PHE A 40 -6.25 -2.08 4.40
N GLY A 41 -6.15 -3.35 4.71
CA GLY A 41 -6.64 -4.45 3.87
C GLY A 41 -8.11 -4.78 4.08
N HIS A 42 -8.81 -4.11 5.01
CA HIS A 42 -10.21 -4.43 5.28
C HIS A 42 -11.15 -4.00 4.13
N THR A 43 -12.24 -4.72 4.02
CA THR A 43 -13.36 -4.42 3.11
C THR A 43 -14.52 -3.91 3.95
N PHE A 44 -15.25 -2.93 3.47
CA PHE A 44 -16.47 -2.45 4.10
C PHE A 44 -17.67 -2.55 3.15
N THR A 45 -18.84 -2.76 3.72
CA THR A 45 -20.10 -2.83 2.96
C THR A 45 -20.89 -1.55 3.17
N TYR A 46 -21.38 -0.96 2.08
CA TYR A 46 -22.34 0.13 2.14
C TYR A 46 -23.71 -0.31 1.60
N GLY A 47 -24.76 0.00 2.36
CA GLY A 47 -26.08 -0.58 2.10
C GLY A 47 -26.03 -2.10 2.30
N LYS A 48 -26.77 -2.86 1.46
CA LYS A 48 -26.79 -4.33 1.54
C LYS A 48 -25.89 -5.02 0.52
N HIS A 49 -25.38 -4.29 -0.49
CA HIS A 49 -24.88 -4.90 -1.71
C HIS A 49 -23.51 -4.41 -2.19
N TYR A 50 -23.05 -3.23 -1.72
CA TYR A 50 -21.82 -2.65 -2.25
C TYR A 50 -20.65 -2.93 -1.32
N LYS A 51 -19.72 -3.75 -1.76
CA LYS A 51 -18.46 -4.02 -1.07
C LYS A 51 -17.32 -3.20 -1.67
N PHE A 52 -16.58 -2.52 -0.83
CA PHE A 52 -15.44 -1.70 -1.21
C PHE A 52 -14.23 -2.03 -0.33
N ASN A 53 -13.06 -2.00 -0.91
CA ASN A 53 -11.82 -2.08 -0.14
C ASN A 53 -11.44 -0.70 0.40
N ALA A 54 -10.93 -0.64 1.62
CA ALA A 54 -10.63 0.64 2.27
C ALA A 54 -9.56 1.45 1.51
N GLN A 55 -8.52 0.79 0.98
CA GLN A 55 -7.38 1.43 0.35
C GLN A 55 -6.77 0.63 -0.81
N LEU A 56 -6.89 -0.69 -0.80
CA LEU A 56 -6.27 -1.55 -1.79
C LEU A 56 -7.12 -1.59 -3.05
N HIS A 57 -6.53 -1.32 -4.21
CA HIS A 57 -7.22 -1.30 -5.49
C HIS A 57 -6.57 -2.21 -6.55
N TYR A 58 -5.27 -2.53 -6.45
CA TYR A 58 -4.61 -3.62 -7.16
C TYR A 58 -3.30 -4.00 -6.46
N VAL A 59 -2.74 -5.15 -6.79
CA VAL A 59 -1.58 -5.70 -6.10
C VAL A 59 -0.64 -6.41 -7.07
N TRP A 60 0.58 -6.66 -6.63
CA TRP A 60 1.59 -7.41 -7.37
C TRP A 60 2.17 -8.55 -6.51
N GLY A 61 2.98 -9.40 -7.12
CA GLY A 61 3.62 -10.51 -6.40
C GLY A 61 2.72 -11.74 -6.20
N CYS A 62 1.53 -11.77 -6.83
CA CYS A 62 0.51 -12.81 -6.65
C CYS A 62 0.53 -13.91 -7.72
N GLY A 63 1.28 -13.74 -8.81
CA GLY A 63 1.43 -14.73 -9.86
C GLY A 63 2.15 -15.99 -9.36
N GLN A 64 1.99 -17.09 -10.09
CA GLN A 64 2.57 -18.39 -9.75
C GLN A 64 4.08 -18.28 -9.46
N GLY A 65 4.50 -18.76 -8.29
CA GLY A 65 5.88 -18.75 -7.83
C GLY A 65 6.40 -17.38 -7.39
N GLN A 66 5.60 -16.31 -7.44
CA GLN A 66 5.93 -15.00 -6.90
C GLN A 66 5.80 -14.97 -5.37
N SER A 67 6.24 -13.89 -4.73
CA SER A 67 6.41 -13.83 -3.28
C SER A 67 5.13 -14.09 -2.48
N VAL A 68 4.01 -13.46 -2.83
CA VAL A 68 2.72 -13.64 -2.14
C VAL A 68 2.20 -15.06 -2.38
N ASN A 69 2.26 -15.55 -3.63
CA ASN A 69 1.82 -16.91 -3.96
C ASN A 69 2.62 -17.97 -3.19
N ARG A 70 3.95 -17.82 -3.06
CA ARG A 70 4.78 -18.74 -2.26
C ARG A 70 4.39 -18.76 -0.78
N ILE A 71 4.07 -17.59 -0.20
CA ILE A 71 3.61 -17.50 1.19
C ILE A 71 2.26 -18.18 1.34
N LEU A 72 1.30 -17.90 0.45
CA LEU A 72 -0.01 -18.54 0.45
C LEU A 72 0.08 -20.05 0.27
N LYS A 73 0.95 -20.51 -0.64
CA LYS A 73 1.22 -21.94 -0.83
C LYS A 73 1.80 -22.58 0.43
N HIS A 74 2.74 -21.90 1.11
CA HIS A 74 3.26 -22.38 2.38
C HIS A 74 2.16 -22.48 3.45
N LEU A 75 1.15 -21.59 3.40
CA LEU A 75 -0.03 -21.64 4.27
C LEU A 75 -1.11 -22.62 3.81
N ASN A 76 -0.98 -23.28 2.67
CA ASN A 76 -1.98 -24.11 1.97
C ASN A 76 -3.22 -23.31 1.56
N LEU A 77 -3.05 -22.05 1.23
CA LEU A 77 -4.11 -21.11 0.82
C LEU A 77 -4.07 -20.78 -0.68
N ASP A 78 -3.10 -21.27 -1.44
CA ASP A 78 -2.88 -20.88 -2.85
C ASP A 78 -3.99 -21.36 -3.82
N GLN A 79 -4.81 -22.33 -3.40
CA GLN A 79 -5.98 -22.76 -4.16
C GLN A 79 -7.27 -22.05 -3.74
N GLU A 80 -7.32 -21.53 -2.52
CA GLU A 80 -8.47 -20.83 -1.96
C GLU A 80 -8.38 -19.33 -2.22
N VAL A 81 -7.22 -18.73 -1.96
CA VAL A 81 -6.93 -17.30 -2.18
C VAL A 81 -6.31 -17.14 -3.56
N THR A 82 -7.16 -16.88 -4.55
CA THR A 82 -6.76 -16.73 -5.94
C THR A 82 -6.85 -15.28 -6.41
N PHE A 83 -6.12 -14.97 -7.47
CA PHE A 83 -6.04 -13.62 -8.03
C PHE A 83 -6.28 -13.66 -9.53
N GLU A 84 -7.03 -12.68 -10.01
CA GLU A 84 -7.22 -12.41 -11.42
C GLU A 84 -6.15 -11.41 -11.87
N GLN A 85 -5.52 -11.66 -13.02
CA GLN A 85 -4.52 -10.78 -13.58
C GLN A 85 -5.17 -9.67 -14.41
N TYR A 86 -4.68 -8.46 -14.25
CA TYR A 86 -4.94 -7.35 -15.17
C TYR A 86 -4.37 -7.68 -16.56
N ASP A 87 -4.78 -6.92 -17.57
CA ASP A 87 -4.26 -7.10 -18.93
C ASP A 87 -2.72 -6.90 -18.94
N PRO A 88 -1.92 -7.92 -19.23
CA PRO A 88 -0.46 -7.81 -19.19
C PRO A 88 0.10 -6.84 -20.24
N ASP A 89 -0.64 -6.61 -21.32
CA ASP A 89 -0.24 -5.69 -22.39
C ASP A 89 -0.64 -4.24 -22.10
N GLY A 90 -1.48 -3.99 -21.06
CA GLY A 90 -1.92 -2.66 -20.71
C GLY A 90 -2.61 -2.59 -19.36
N TYR A 91 -1.94 -2.98 -18.27
CA TYR A 91 -2.55 -3.03 -16.94
C TYR A 91 -2.88 -1.64 -16.36
N ASP A 92 -2.19 -0.59 -16.81
CA ASP A 92 -2.47 0.81 -16.46
C ASP A 92 -2.48 1.68 -17.71
N HIS A 93 -3.54 2.44 -17.91
CA HIS A 93 -3.70 3.39 -19.00
C HIS A 93 -3.42 4.82 -18.48
N MET A 94 -2.28 5.37 -18.87
CA MET A 94 -1.87 6.73 -18.51
C MET A 94 -2.47 7.73 -19.49
N LYS A 95 -3.23 8.70 -18.98
CA LYS A 95 -3.97 9.71 -19.77
C LYS A 95 -3.59 11.13 -19.32
N MET A 96 -3.08 11.90 -20.25
CA MET A 96 -2.74 13.31 -20.08
C MET A 96 -3.06 14.10 -21.33
N PRO A 97 -3.13 15.44 -21.30
CA PRO A 97 -3.42 16.23 -22.49
C PRO A 97 -2.46 15.92 -23.65
N GLY A 98 -3.03 15.50 -24.78
CA GLY A 98 -2.29 15.17 -26.00
C GLY A 98 -1.58 13.82 -26.03
N TYR A 99 -1.52 13.08 -24.92
CA TYR A 99 -0.81 11.80 -24.85
C TYR A 99 -1.57 10.72 -24.09
N SER A 100 -1.39 9.49 -24.54
CA SER A 100 -1.86 8.28 -23.89
C SER A 100 -0.80 7.20 -23.98
N LEU A 101 -0.60 6.44 -22.89
CA LEU A 101 0.35 5.34 -22.82
C LEU A 101 -0.27 4.19 -22.03
N GLU A 102 -0.22 3.00 -22.58
CA GLU A 102 -0.58 1.78 -21.87
C GLU A 102 0.70 1.15 -21.31
N ILE A 103 0.79 1.07 -19.99
CA ILE A 103 1.93 0.44 -19.29
C ILE A 103 1.77 -1.06 -19.37
N THR A 104 2.82 -1.73 -19.82
CA THR A 104 2.86 -3.18 -20.06
C THR A 104 3.95 -3.85 -19.23
N GLY A 105 3.80 -5.17 -19.02
CA GLY A 105 4.83 -6.03 -18.44
C GLY A 105 6.03 -6.27 -19.38
N ASP A 106 5.87 -6.09 -20.69
CA ASP A 106 6.93 -6.22 -21.67
C ASP A 106 7.68 -4.91 -21.86
N SER A 107 8.92 -4.86 -21.38
CA SER A 107 9.78 -3.68 -21.51
C SER A 107 10.10 -3.30 -22.94
N GLN A 108 10.18 -4.25 -23.87
CA GLN A 108 10.44 -3.94 -25.29
C GLN A 108 9.22 -3.28 -25.94
N LEU A 109 8.02 -3.77 -25.60
CA LEU A 109 6.76 -3.15 -26.03
C LEU A 109 6.62 -1.74 -25.42
N LEU A 110 6.96 -1.55 -24.13
CA LEU A 110 6.94 -0.24 -23.48
C LEU A 110 7.92 0.74 -24.15
N ILE A 111 9.16 0.30 -24.44
CA ILE A 111 10.14 1.10 -25.18
C ILE A 111 9.60 1.48 -26.57
N SER A 112 8.97 0.53 -27.27
CA SER A 112 8.38 0.76 -28.59
C SER A 112 7.28 1.83 -28.53
N ARG A 113 6.31 1.70 -27.61
CA ARG A 113 5.21 2.66 -27.41
C ARG A 113 5.72 4.07 -27.09
N LEU A 114 6.65 4.17 -26.14
CA LEU A 114 7.27 5.46 -25.77
C LEU A 114 8.09 6.05 -26.93
N SER A 115 8.81 5.22 -27.71
CA SER A 115 9.59 5.69 -28.85
C SER A 115 8.72 6.19 -30.01
N GLN A 116 7.53 5.61 -30.18
CA GLN A 116 6.55 6.12 -31.16
C GLN A 116 6.01 7.50 -30.74
N LEU A 117 5.75 7.71 -29.45
CA LEU A 117 5.31 8.99 -28.91
C LEU A 117 6.43 10.05 -28.94
N PHE A 118 7.68 9.62 -28.69
CA PHE A 118 8.84 10.51 -28.53
C PHE A 118 10.03 10.08 -29.40
N PRO A 119 9.94 10.10 -30.74
CA PRO A 119 10.94 9.51 -31.63
C PRO A 119 12.34 10.15 -31.49
N LYS A 120 12.42 11.43 -31.16
CA LYS A 120 13.70 12.13 -30.92
C LYS A 120 14.42 11.68 -29.63
N HIS A 121 13.72 11.00 -28.73
CA HIS A 121 14.22 10.56 -27.41
C HIS A 121 14.33 9.04 -27.27
N THR A 122 14.17 8.27 -28.35
CA THR A 122 14.19 6.80 -28.34
C THR A 122 15.40 6.22 -27.62
N ARG A 123 16.61 6.78 -27.84
CA ARG A 123 17.83 6.30 -27.19
C ARG A 123 17.78 6.52 -25.67
N ASN A 124 17.34 7.68 -25.22
CA ASN A 124 17.25 8.03 -23.82
C ASN A 124 16.23 7.14 -23.09
N ILE A 125 15.05 6.95 -23.69
CA ILE A 125 13.98 6.09 -23.21
C ILE A 125 14.47 4.64 -23.04
N LYS A 126 15.10 4.10 -24.09
CA LYS A 126 15.65 2.74 -24.06
C LYS A 126 16.67 2.58 -22.93
N HIS A 127 17.61 3.52 -22.81
CA HIS A 127 18.63 3.46 -21.76
C HIS A 127 18.00 3.55 -20.35
N PHE A 128 17.01 4.39 -20.16
CA PHE A 128 16.29 4.50 -18.88
C PHE A 128 15.57 3.20 -18.52
N ILE A 129 14.77 2.64 -19.40
CA ILE A 129 14.02 1.39 -19.13
C ILE A 129 14.98 0.22 -18.85
N LEU A 130 16.07 0.09 -19.61
CA LEU A 130 17.07 -0.96 -19.35
C LEU A 130 17.79 -0.76 -17.99
N GLU A 131 18.03 0.48 -17.57
CA GLU A 131 18.58 0.73 -16.23
C GLU A 131 17.59 0.37 -15.13
N VAL A 132 16.28 0.65 -15.32
CA VAL A 132 15.20 0.22 -14.39
C VAL A 132 15.19 -1.31 -14.23
N GLU A 133 15.25 -2.06 -15.33
CA GLU A 133 15.34 -3.53 -15.30
C GLU A 133 16.57 -4.04 -14.56
N LYS A 134 17.72 -3.42 -14.82
CA LYS A 134 18.98 -3.77 -14.15
C LYS A 134 18.89 -3.57 -12.63
N ILE A 135 18.30 -2.47 -12.17
CA ILE A 135 18.09 -2.20 -10.75
C ILE A 135 17.08 -3.19 -10.15
N SER A 136 15.98 -3.50 -10.86
CA SER A 136 15.01 -4.51 -10.44
C SER A 136 15.67 -5.88 -10.26
N THR A 137 16.47 -6.32 -11.23
CA THR A 137 17.22 -7.58 -11.17
C THR A 137 18.20 -7.60 -9.98
N ALA A 138 18.84 -6.45 -9.69
CA ALA A 138 19.69 -6.32 -8.53
C ALA A 138 18.91 -6.52 -7.22
N PHE A 139 17.73 -5.91 -7.07
CA PHE A 139 16.86 -6.12 -5.90
C PHE A 139 16.43 -7.58 -5.74
N ASP A 140 16.03 -8.25 -6.83
CA ASP A 140 15.67 -9.67 -6.80
C ASP A 140 16.85 -10.54 -6.32
N SER A 141 18.06 -10.23 -6.79
CA SER A 141 19.28 -10.94 -6.40
C SER A 141 19.61 -10.75 -4.91
N PHE A 142 19.48 -9.51 -4.40
CA PHE A 142 19.62 -9.22 -2.97
C PHE A 142 18.56 -9.91 -2.12
N SER A 143 17.32 -9.94 -2.58
CA SER A 143 16.24 -10.63 -1.89
C SER A 143 16.51 -12.14 -1.73
N LYS A 144 16.99 -12.80 -2.78
CA LYS A 144 17.32 -14.22 -2.81
C LYS A 144 18.57 -14.59 -1.98
N ALA A 145 19.57 -13.70 -1.92
CA ALA A 145 20.80 -13.93 -1.17
C ALA A 145 20.60 -13.97 0.35
N GLY A 146 19.48 -13.44 0.85
CA GLY A 146 19.14 -13.46 2.28
C GLY A 146 20.01 -12.55 3.13
N ILE A 147 20.04 -12.82 4.47
CA ILE A 147 20.77 -11.99 5.46
C ILE A 147 22.30 -12.13 5.34
N ASN A 148 22.78 -13.21 4.76
CA ASN A 148 24.22 -13.44 4.51
C ASN A 148 24.64 -12.87 3.16
N LEU A 149 24.55 -11.55 3.02
CA LEU A 149 25.09 -10.81 1.88
C LEU A 149 26.61 -10.87 1.91
N ASP A 150 27.18 -11.78 1.17
CA ASP A 150 28.57 -11.72 0.75
C ASP A 150 28.67 -10.67 -0.36
N LEU A 151 28.90 -9.42 0.03
CA LEU A 151 29.05 -8.26 -0.87
C LEU A 151 30.13 -8.51 -1.94
N PHE A 152 31.06 -9.43 -1.69
CA PHE A 152 32.09 -9.83 -2.65
C PHE A 152 31.54 -10.72 -3.79
N LYS A 153 30.39 -11.35 -3.60
CA LYS A 153 29.75 -12.21 -4.63
C LYS A 153 28.76 -11.49 -5.55
N LEU A 154 28.36 -10.24 -5.21
CA LEU A 154 27.38 -9.45 -5.97
C LEU A 154 27.88 -8.02 -6.31
N PRO A 155 29.14 -7.83 -6.76
CA PRO A 155 29.72 -6.48 -6.86
C PRO A 155 29.00 -5.58 -7.87
N GLN A 156 28.56 -6.10 -9.02
CA GLN A 156 27.88 -5.29 -10.06
C GLN A 156 26.44 -4.93 -9.69
N ALA A 157 25.69 -5.83 -9.09
CA ALA A 157 24.33 -5.57 -8.60
C ALA A 157 24.33 -4.55 -7.46
N ALA A 158 25.28 -4.68 -6.51
CA ALA A 158 25.47 -3.73 -5.42
C ALA A 158 25.74 -2.32 -5.92
N LEU A 159 26.67 -2.16 -6.87
CA LEU A 159 27.02 -0.86 -7.46
C LEU A 159 25.82 -0.13 -8.06
N GLY A 160 24.93 -0.85 -8.77
CA GLY A 160 23.72 -0.29 -9.34
C GLY A 160 22.78 0.27 -8.26
N ILE A 161 22.54 -0.47 -7.18
CA ILE A 161 21.69 -0.01 -6.07
C ILE A 161 22.34 1.20 -5.36
N PHE A 162 23.63 1.16 -5.04
CA PHE A 162 24.31 2.26 -4.35
C PHE A 162 24.32 3.55 -5.15
N LYS A 163 24.39 3.47 -6.49
CA LYS A 163 24.39 4.62 -7.39
C LYS A 163 23.19 5.55 -7.19
N TYR A 164 22.00 4.98 -6.98
CA TYR A 164 20.74 5.73 -6.89
C TYR A 164 20.16 5.81 -5.47
N LEU A 165 20.95 5.46 -4.46
CA LEU A 165 20.46 5.38 -3.06
C LEU A 165 19.89 6.70 -2.53
N LYS A 166 20.40 7.83 -3.01
CA LYS A 166 19.99 9.18 -2.59
C LYS A 166 19.17 9.91 -3.67
N CYS A 167 18.88 9.28 -4.80
CA CYS A 167 18.22 9.93 -5.92
C CYS A 167 16.70 9.84 -5.78
N THR A 168 16.04 10.93 -6.12
CA THR A 168 14.61 10.95 -6.41
C THR A 168 14.35 10.40 -7.82
N LEU A 169 13.09 10.09 -8.13
CA LEU A 169 12.69 9.70 -9.47
C LEU A 169 12.99 10.82 -10.48
N GLN A 170 12.75 12.09 -10.09
CA GLN A 170 13.04 13.25 -10.93
C GLN A 170 14.52 13.35 -11.28
N ASP A 171 15.41 13.19 -10.29
CA ASP A 171 16.87 13.24 -10.52
C ASP A 171 17.31 12.25 -11.59
N VAL A 172 16.72 11.04 -11.58
CA VAL A 172 17.05 9.99 -12.56
C VAL A 172 16.45 10.29 -13.93
N PHE A 173 15.21 10.77 -14.01
CA PHE A 173 14.62 11.22 -15.27
C PHE A 173 15.47 12.28 -15.96
N ASP A 174 15.93 13.28 -15.19
CA ASP A 174 16.76 14.38 -15.70
C ASP A 174 18.15 13.88 -16.12
N GLN A 175 18.75 12.96 -15.35
CA GLN A 175 20.03 12.32 -15.71
C GLN A 175 19.95 11.58 -17.05
N PHE A 176 18.81 10.94 -17.38
CA PHE A 176 18.60 10.25 -18.63
C PHE A 176 18.10 11.18 -19.76
N GLY A 177 17.80 12.43 -19.46
CA GLY A 177 17.33 13.42 -20.44
C GLY A 177 16.00 13.03 -21.09
N LEU A 178 15.06 12.50 -20.30
CA LEU A 178 13.71 12.17 -20.79
C LEU A 178 12.90 13.48 -21.00
N PRO A 179 12.10 13.58 -22.08
CA PRO A 179 11.20 14.72 -22.23
C PRO A 179 10.14 14.73 -21.12
N LYS A 180 9.66 15.90 -20.72
CA LYS A 180 8.73 16.06 -19.59
C LYS A 180 7.47 15.20 -19.73
N GLU A 181 6.94 15.10 -20.91
CA GLU A 181 5.74 14.32 -21.22
C GLU A 181 5.98 12.81 -20.98
N ALA A 182 7.17 12.28 -21.36
CA ALA A 182 7.52 10.90 -21.05
C ALA A 182 7.74 10.67 -19.55
N GLN A 183 8.37 11.63 -18.85
CA GLN A 183 8.49 11.60 -17.39
C GLN A 183 7.11 11.52 -16.73
N THR A 184 6.16 12.35 -17.18
CA THR A 184 4.80 12.38 -16.68
C THR A 184 4.10 11.05 -16.90
N LEU A 185 4.11 10.50 -18.12
CA LEU A 185 3.49 9.21 -18.41
C LEU A 185 4.06 8.07 -17.56
N LEU A 186 5.38 8.04 -17.35
CA LEU A 186 6.04 7.00 -16.54
C LEU A 186 5.82 7.17 -15.04
N ALA A 187 5.53 8.39 -14.57
CA ALA A 187 5.34 8.69 -13.16
C ALA A 187 3.87 8.89 -12.78
N LEU A 188 2.91 8.73 -13.71
CA LEU A 188 1.50 9.05 -13.47
C LEU A 188 0.83 8.12 -12.45
N GLN A 189 1.46 6.99 -12.08
CA GLN A 189 1.11 6.19 -10.91
C GLN A 189 1.40 6.88 -9.56
N TRP A 190 1.84 8.14 -9.55
CA TRP A 190 2.20 8.84 -8.31
C TRP A 190 1.10 8.88 -7.23
N PRO A 191 -0.22 8.80 -7.55
CA PRO A 191 -1.23 8.64 -6.52
C PRO A 191 -1.07 7.37 -5.68
N ASP A 192 -0.44 6.33 -6.21
CA ASP A 192 -0.13 5.10 -5.48
C ASP A 192 1.06 5.24 -4.52
N PHE A 193 1.89 6.25 -4.70
CA PHE A 193 3.01 6.57 -3.80
C PHE A 193 2.68 7.72 -2.85
N LEU A 194 1.67 8.53 -3.19
CA LEU A 194 1.29 9.78 -2.51
C LEU A 194 2.45 10.79 -2.43
N LEU A 195 3.34 10.73 -3.42
CA LEU A 195 4.52 11.58 -3.56
C LEU A 195 4.79 11.96 -5.01
N PRO A 196 5.19 13.20 -5.28
CA PRO A 196 5.58 13.63 -6.61
C PRO A 196 6.99 13.10 -6.98
N PRO A 197 7.35 13.07 -8.27
CA PRO A 197 8.64 12.57 -8.74
C PRO A 197 9.87 13.20 -8.07
N ASN A 198 9.83 14.49 -7.71
CA ASN A 198 10.94 15.20 -7.08
C ASN A 198 11.12 14.91 -5.56
N GLN A 199 10.25 14.11 -4.97
CA GLN A 199 10.35 13.67 -3.58
C GLN A 199 10.42 12.15 -3.47
N LEU A 200 9.79 11.43 -4.41
CA LEU A 200 9.74 9.98 -4.42
C LEU A 200 11.12 9.38 -4.68
N SER A 201 11.54 8.46 -3.82
CA SER A 201 12.75 7.70 -4.05
C SER A 201 12.68 6.91 -5.36
N PHE A 202 13.72 6.98 -6.17
CA PHE A 202 13.85 6.17 -7.38
C PHE A 202 13.75 4.67 -7.07
N HIS A 203 14.36 4.20 -5.99
CA HIS A 203 14.28 2.79 -5.59
C HIS A 203 12.85 2.36 -5.21
N ALA A 204 12.10 3.20 -4.51
CA ALA A 204 10.71 2.91 -4.17
C ALA A 204 9.87 2.81 -5.45
N TRP A 205 10.07 3.72 -6.40
CA TRP A 205 9.40 3.70 -7.69
C TRP A 205 9.76 2.44 -8.50
N VAL A 206 11.06 2.10 -8.62
CA VAL A 206 11.48 0.89 -9.33
C VAL A 206 10.83 -0.36 -8.77
N LEU A 207 10.81 -0.53 -7.44
CA LEU A 207 10.23 -1.71 -6.79
C LEU A 207 8.74 -1.89 -7.10
N LEU A 208 7.96 -0.81 -7.03
CA LEU A 208 6.54 -0.85 -7.33
C LEU A 208 6.31 -1.03 -8.84
N PHE A 209 6.92 -0.18 -9.66
CA PHE A 209 6.75 -0.19 -11.12
C PHE A 209 7.09 -1.56 -11.71
N THR A 210 8.26 -2.12 -11.37
CA THR A 210 8.65 -3.44 -11.86
C THR A 210 7.92 -4.59 -11.17
N GLY A 211 7.39 -4.36 -9.97
CA GLY A 211 6.48 -5.28 -9.31
C GLY A 211 5.21 -5.49 -10.14
N TYR A 212 4.57 -4.42 -10.58
CA TYR A 212 3.40 -4.47 -11.46
C TYR A 212 3.73 -4.96 -12.87
N GLN A 213 4.90 -4.63 -13.42
CA GLN A 213 5.34 -5.20 -14.70
C GLN A 213 5.43 -6.74 -14.68
N LYS A 214 5.79 -7.32 -13.53
CA LYS A 214 5.80 -8.79 -13.33
C LYS A 214 4.40 -9.38 -13.16
N GLY A 215 3.37 -8.57 -13.16
CA GLY A 215 1.95 -8.87 -13.09
C GLY A 215 1.22 -8.02 -12.05
N ALA A 216 0.21 -7.30 -12.52
CA ALA A 216 -0.79 -6.63 -11.71
C ALA A 216 -1.97 -7.59 -11.47
N PHE A 217 -2.51 -7.64 -10.25
CA PHE A 217 -3.52 -8.60 -9.86
C PHE A 217 -4.60 -7.97 -8.98
N TYR A 218 -5.76 -8.62 -8.94
CA TYR A 218 -6.84 -8.34 -8.00
C TYR A 218 -7.35 -9.65 -7.40
N PRO A 219 -7.69 -9.73 -6.09
CA PRO A 219 -8.21 -10.97 -5.51
C PRO A 219 -9.59 -11.30 -6.10
N THR A 220 -9.78 -12.56 -6.51
CA THR A 220 -11.03 -13.02 -7.16
C THR A 220 -12.25 -12.90 -6.25
N ARG A 221 -12.05 -12.81 -4.92
CA ARG A 221 -13.09 -12.73 -3.89
C ARG A 221 -12.84 -11.56 -2.92
N HIS A 222 -12.44 -10.38 -3.39
CA HIS A 222 -12.08 -9.21 -2.60
C HIS A 222 -10.95 -9.44 -1.56
N PHE A 223 -10.43 -8.35 -0.99
CA PHE A 223 -9.37 -8.42 0.02
C PHE A 223 -9.87 -8.99 1.35
N GLU A 224 -11.17 -8.85 1.67
CA GLU A 224 -11.79 -9.47 2.84
C GLU A 224 -11.55 -10.97 2.90
N HIS A 225 -11.68 -11.67 1.77
CA HIS A 225 -11.41 -13.10 1.71
C HIS A 225 -9.96 -13.43 2.03
N VAL A 226 -9.01 -12.65 1.52
CA VAL A 226 -7.57 -12.82 1.84
C VAL A 226 -7.32 -12.67 3.34
N ILE A 227 -7.92 -11.64 3.96
CA ILE A 227 -7.79 -11.37 5.39
C ILE A 227 -8.41 -12.51 6.20
N ASN A 228 -9.64 -12.91 5.89
CA ASN A 228 -10.35 -13.95 6.62
C ASN A 228 -9.66 -15.32 6.51
N SER A 229 -9.11 -15.66 5.34
CA SER A 229 -8.33 -16.90 5.17
C SER A 229 -7.07 -16.93 6.06
N LEU A 230 -6.39 -15.81 6.24
CA LEU A 230 -5.27 -15.72 7.18
C LEU A 230 -5.73 -15.85 8.64
N VAL A 231 -6.86 -15.23 9.01
CA VAL A 231 -7.48 -15.36 10.34
C VAL A 231 -7.85 -16.83 10.61
N GLU A 232 -8.49 -17.50 9.65
CA GLU A 232 -8.85 -18.92 9.79
C GLU A 232 -7.64 -19.83 10.01
N VAL A 233 -6.51 -19.57 9.33
CA VAL A 233 -5.28 -20.33 9.59
C VAL A 233 -4.83 -20.14 11.04
N ILE A 234 -4.89 -18.93 11.57
CA ILE A 234 -4.52 -18.65 12.96
C ILE A 234 -5.44 -19.41 13.92
N GLU A 235 -6.76 -19.31 13.74
CA GLU A 235 -7.75 -19.90 14.64
C GLU A 235 -7.78 -21.43 14.57
N LYS A 236 -7.69 -22.03 13.37
CA LYS A 236 -7.59 -23.48 13.17
C LYS A 236 -6.35 -24.08 13.82
N ASN A 237 -5.31 -23.30 14.05
CA ASN A 237 -4.09 -23.70 14.76
C ASN A 237 -4.03 -23.18 16.21
N ASN A 238 -5.20 -23.05 16.87
CA ASN A 238 -5.36 -22.66 18.26
C ASN A 238 -4.84 -21.25 18.62
N GLY A 239 -4.62 -20.39 17.62
CA GLY A 239 -4.39 -18.95 17.82
C GLY A 239 -5.69 -18.23 18.17
N LYS A 240 -5.58 -17.00 18.64
CA LYS A 240 -6.74 -16.15 19.01
C LYS A 240 -6.55 -14.73 18.52
N ILE A 241 -7.64 -14.12 18.03
CA ILE A 241 -7.71 -12.69 17.79
C ILE A 241 -8.76 -12.10 18.73
N ILE A 242 -8.38 -11.08 19.46
CA ILE A 242 -9.23 -10.42 20.47
C ILE A 242 -9.45 -8.99 19.98
N TYR A 243 -10.68 -8.69 19.60
CA TYR A 243 -11.09 -7.41 19.03
C TYR A 243 -11.53 -6.42 20.09
N ASN A 244 -11.66 -5.14 19.72
CA ASN A 244 -12.04 -4.03 20.59
C ASN A 244 -11.08 -3.85 21.78
N GLN A 245 -9.81 -4.16 21.58
CA GLN A 245 -8.76 -4.16 22.60
C GLN A 245 -7.60 -3.27 22.14
N GLU A 246 -7.52 -2.05 22.72
CA GLU A 246 -6.47 -1.07 22.36
C GLU A 246 -5.27 -1.20 23.28
N ALA A 247 -4.07 -1.36 22.74
CA ALA A 247 -2.85 -1.25 23.51
C ALA A 247 -2.61 0.22 23.92
N VAL A 248 -2.50 0.46 25.21
CA VAL A 248 -2.34 1.80 25.79
C VAL A 248 -0.99 2.00 26.47
N ASP A 249 -0.28 0.92 26.85
CA ASP A 249 1.07 1.00 27.42
C ASP A 249 1.84 -0.32 27.30
N PHE A 250 3.18 -0.25 27.39
CA PHE A 250 4.10 -1.38 27.45
C PHE A 250 4.91 -1.33 28.74
N VAL A 251 4.76 -2.34 29.59
CA VAL A 251 5.55 -2.46 30.81
C VAL A 251 6.91 -3.04 30.47
N VAL A 252 7.96 -2.28 30.71
CA VAL A 252 9.34 -2.66 30.36
C VAL A 252 10.20 -2.75 31.61
N ASP A 253 10.72 -3.94 31.91
CA ASP A 253 11.76 -4.16 32.92
C ASP A 253 13.11 -4.33 32.21
N LYS A 254 14.07 -3.43 32.52
CA LYS A 254 15.40 -3.38 31.89
C LYS A 254 15.31 -3.27 30.36
N LYS A 255 15.46 -4.37 29.64
CA LYS A 255 15.38 -4.44 28.16
C LYS A 255 14.38 -5.49 27.69
N THR A 256 13.40 -5.83 28.51
CA THR A 256 12.39 -6.86 28.22
C THR A 256 11.01 -6.29 28.46
N VAL A 257 10.11 -6.45 27.48
CA VAL A 257 8.68 -6.15 27.66
C VAL A 257 8.08 -7.27 28.47
N THR A 258 7.61 -6.98 29.68
CA THR A 258 7.01 -7.97 30.58
C THR A 258 5.53 -8.16 30.30
N SER A 259 4.84 -7.07 29.94
CA SER A 259 3.42 -7.07 29.60
C SER A 259 3.02 -5.87 28.74
N VAL A 260 1.82 -5.94 28.21
CA VAL A 260 1.14 -4.88 27.45
C VAL A 260 -0.16 -4.55 28.19
N ILE A 261 -0.38 -3.27 28.46
CA ILE A 261 -1.64 -2.78 29.06
C ILE A 261 -2.61 -2.54 27.91
N ILE A 262 -3.76 -3.17 28.00
CA ILE A 262 -4.80 -3.15 26.98
C ILE A 262 -6.06 -2.57 27.58
N LYS A 263 -6.62 -1.57 26.93
CA LYS A 263 -7.94 -1.02 27.23
C LYS A 263 -9.01 -1.74 26.43
N ASP A 264 -9.96 -2.35 27.09
CA ASP A 264 -11.16 -2.87 26.46
C ASP A 264 -12.08 -1.70 26.06
N LEU A 265 -12.34 -1.56 24.77
CA LEU A 265 -13.12 -0.43 24.24
C LEU A 265 -14.64 -0.61 24.43
N ILE A 266 -15.10 -1.80 24.87
CA ILE A 266 -16.51 -2.08 25.15
C ILE A 266 -16.85 -1.71 26.58
N ASN A 267 -16.05 -2.17 27.55
CA ASN A 267 -16.33 -1.96 28.97
C ASN A 267 -15.47 -0.86 29.62
N GLY A 268 -14.44 -0.36 28.90
CA GLY A 268 -13.55 0.72 29.37
C GLY A 268 -12.51 0.30 30.42
N GLN A 269 -12.40 -0.99 30.72
CA GLN A 269 -11.45 -1.52 31.72
C GLN A 269 -10.10 -1.82 31.11
N ASP A 270 -9.05 -1.67 31.90
CA ASP A 270 -7.70 -2.02 31.54
C ASP A 270 -7.37 -3.46 31.95
N TYR A 271 -6.69 -4.20 31.07
CA TYR A 271 -6.22 -5.55 31.30
C TYR A 271 -4.73 -5.64 30.99
N GLU A 272 -4.06 -6.54 31.68
CA GLU A 272 -2.63 -6.80 31.47
C GLU A 272 -2.44 -8.13 30.73
N TYR A 273 -1.82 -8.08 29.55
CA TYR A 273 -1.48 -9.25 28.74
C TYR A 273 0.03 -9.42 28.66
N SER A 274 0.48 -10.66 28.67
CA SER A 274 1.91 -11.01 28.51
C SER A 274 2.13 -12.03 27.40
N GLY A 275 3.27 -11.97 26.74
CA GLY A 275 3.72 -12.93 25.74
C GLY A 275 5.22 -13.21 25.90
N GLU A 276 5.72 -14.37 25.46
CA GLU A 276 7.17 -14.61 25.44
C GLU A 276 7.86 -13.59 24.52
N ASN A 277 7.30 -13.42 23.33
CA ASN A 277 7.69 -12.40 22.35
C ASN A 277 6.51 -11.47 22.06
N ILE A 278 6.81 -10.19 21.91
CA ILE A 278 5.85 -9.15 21.57
C ILE A 278 6.09 -8.71 20.12
N ILE A 279 5.08 -8.82 19.28
CA ILE A 279 5.13 -8.36 17.90
C ILE A 279 4.29 -7.09 17.78
N CYS A 280 4.94 -5.97 17.52
CA CYS A 280 4.29 -4.66 17.41
C CYS A 280 3.91 -4.38 15.95
N ASN A 281 2.63 -4.50 15.64
CA ASN A 281 2.07 -4.14 14.35
C ASN A 281 1.46 -2.73 14.35
N MET A 282 1.21 -2.15 15.50
CA MET A 282 0.76 -0.78 15.65
C MET A 282 1.82 0.23 15.14
N ASP A 283 1.48 1.50 15.11
CA ASP A 283 2.41 2.54 14.69
C ASP A 283 3.67 2.58 15.57
N PRO A 284 4.90 2.56 14.97
CA PRO A 284 6.13 2.46 15.74
C PRO A 284 6.43 3.67 16.61
N LYS A 285 5.97 4.88 16.25
CA LYS A 285 6.16 6.08 17.07
C LYS A 285 5.28 6.04 18.29
N LYS A 286 3.98 5.70 18.12
CA LYS A 286 3.07 5.48 19.26
C LYS A 286 3.61 4.40 20.20
N ALA A 287 4.10 3.30 19.67
CA ALA A 287 4.71 2.25 20.48
C ALA A 287 5.96 2.73 21.24
N ALA A 288 6.81 3.53 20.58
CA ALA A 288 8.00 4.10 21.20
C ALA A 288 7.67 5.09 22.32
N ASP A 289 6.62 5.88 22.18
CA ASP A 289 6.15 6.81 23.21
C ASP A 289 5.64 6.05 24.45
N MET A 290 4.86 4.97 24.25
CA MET A 290 4.38 4.09 25.33
C MET A 290 5.53 3.35 26.03
N ILE A 291 6.52 2.86 25.29
CA ILE A 291 7.71 2.18 25.83
C ILE A 291 8.57 3.15 26.65
N GLY A 292 8.60 4.40 26.30
CA GLY A 292 9.60 5.40 26.65
C GLY A 292 10.75 5.42 25.64
N THR A 293 10.82 6.48 24.85
CA THR A 293 11.77 6.59 23.73
C THR A 293 13.23 6.46 24.20
N ASP A 294 13.56 6.89 25.43
CA ASP A 294 14.87 6.79 26.08
C ASP A 294 15.32 5.33 26.29
N LYS A 295 14.40 4.36 26.37
CA LYS A 295 14.69 2.93 26.51
C LYS A 295 15.14 2.30 25.17
N LEU A 296 14.90 3.00 24.06
CA LEU A 296 15.32 2.55 22.72
C LEU A 296 16.74 3.03 22.39
N SER A 297 17.47 2.29 21.56
CA SER A 297 18.82 2.71 21.14
C SER A 297 18.79 3.98 20.29
N ASN A 298 19.85 4.78 20.32
CA ASN A 298 20.01 5.98 19.51
C ASN A 298 19.78 5.73 18.01
N SER A 299 20.15 4.54 17.52
CA SER A 299 19.93 4.14 16.12
C SER A 299 18.45 3.99 15.80
N ILE A 300 17.65 3.41 16.69
CA ILE A 300 16.20 3.27 16.54
C ILE A 300 15.53 4.63 16.67
N GLN A 301 15.89 5.44 17.67
CA GLN A 301 15.35 6.78 17.86
C GLN A 301 15.55 7.66 16.60
N LYS A 302 16.76 7.63 15.99
CA LYS A 302 17.03 8.34 14.73
C LYS A 302 16.14 7.87 13.59
N LYS A 303 15.86 6.55 13.49
CA LYS A 303 15.01 5.98 12.46
C LYS A 303 13.52 6.21 12.71
N LEU A 304 13.10 6.44 13.95
CA LEU A 304 11.74 6.84 14.30
C LEU A 304 11.44 8.31 13.93
N ASN A 305 12.47 9.13 13.73
CA ASN A 305 12.31 10.51 13.29
C ASN A 305 12.08 10.60 11.76
N TYR A 306 11.07 9.90 11.26
CA TYR A 306 10.58 10.00 9.89
C TYR A 306 9.30 10.86 9.82
N GLU A 307 9.03 11.41 8.66
CA GLU A 307 7.71 11.97 8.34
C GLU A 307 6.77 10.85 7.93
N TYR A 308 5.48 10.96 8.31
CA TYR A 308 4.47 10.04 7.79
C TYR A 308 4.25 10.28 6.30
N SER A 309 3.88 9.23 5.58
CA SER A 309 3.40 9.38 4.22
C SER A 309 2.15 10.25 4.19
N ALA A 310 1.90 10.91 3.08
CA ALA A 310 0.62 11.56 2.87
C ALA A 310 -0.55 10.57 2.99
N SER A 311 -1.74 11.10 3.12
CA SER A 311 -2.99 10.36 3.08
C SER A 311 -3.65 10.52 1.70
N ASN A 312 -4.77 9.85 1.51
CA ASN A 312 -5.52 9.92 0.27
C ASN A 312 -6.98 10.35 0.48
N PHE A 313 -7.58 10.71 -0.63
CA PHE A 313 -9.01 10.84 -0.79
C PHE A 313 -9.49 9.74 -1.72
N MET A 314 -10.46 8.96 -1.25
CA MET A 314 -11.11 7.93 -2.03
C MET A 314 -12.55 8.32 -2.32
N ALA A 315 -13.03 8.02 -3.52
CA ALA A 315 -14.44 8.04 -3.84
C ALA A 315 -14.84 6.65 -4.32
N TYR A 316 -15.88 6.11 -3.73
CA TYR A 316 -16.46 4.82 -4.02
C TYR A 316 -17.83 5.04 -4.64
N CYS A 317 -18.00 4.61 -5.89
CA CYS A 317 -19.21 4.83 -6.66
C CYS A 317 -19.75 3.52 -7.22
N ALA A 318 -21.08 3.43 -7.36
CA ALA A 318 -21.71 2.46 -8.21
C ALA A 318 -22.39 3.17 -9.38
N VAL A 319 -22.31 2.57 -10.56
CA VAL A 319 -22.97 3.03 -11.78
C VAL A 319 -23.94 1.97 -12.29
N LYS A 320 -25.00 2.41 -12.95
CA LYS A 320 -26.06 1.56 -13.50
C LYS A 320 -26.43 1.96 -14.93
N ASP A 321 -27.12 1.07 -15.63
CA ASP A 321 -27.63 1.30 -16.99
C ASP A 321 -26.53 1.72 -17.97
N ILE A 322 -25.33 1.16 -17.82
CA ILE A 322 -24.14 1.47 -18.62
C ILE A 322 -23.26 0.25 -18.82
N ASP A 323 -22.74 0.08 -20.02
CA ASP A 323 -21.68 -0.88 -20.33
C ASP A 323 -20.33 -0.14 -20.37
N LEU A 324 -19.57 -0.23 -19.29
CA LEU A 324 -18.28 0.44 -19.14
C LEU A 324 -17.26 0.03 -20.21
N LYS A 325 -17.37 -1.17 -20.81
CA LYS A 325 -16.47 -1.61 -21.89
C LYS A 325 -16.58 -0.73 -23.13
N LYS A 326 -17.77 -0.23 -23.44
CA LYS A 326 -17.98 0.69 -24.58
C LYS A 326 -17.27 2.03 -24.43
N TYR A 327 -16.86 2.37 -23.20
CA TYR A 327 -16.18 3.59 -22.84
C TYR A 327 -14.68 3.37 -22.55
N GLY A 328 -14.16 2.20 -22.92
CA GLY A 328 -12.72 1.91 -22.79
C GLY A 328 -12.28 1.53 -21.38
N PHE A 329 -13.19 0.97 -20.55
CA PHE A 329 -12.85 0.37 -19.25
C PHE A 329 -12.83 -1.16 -19.35
N GLY A 330 -11.95 -1.77 -18.58
CA GLY A 330 -11.75 -3.22 -18.62
C GLY A 330 -10.86 -3.72 -17.48
N LYS A 331 -10.03 -4.73 -17.75
CA LYS A 331 -9.05 -5.26 -16.80
C LYS A 331 -7.79 -4.40 -16.74
N TRP A 332 -7.95 -3.10 -16.53
CA TRP A 332 -6.87 -2.10 -16.34
C TRP A 332 -7.37 -0.95 -15.48
N ASN A 333 -6.44 -0.22 -14.88
CA ASN A 333 -6.73 1.06 -14.25
C ASN A 333 -6.51 2.20 -15.25
N VAL A 334 -7.12 3.34 -15.00
CA VAL A 334 -6.86 4.58 -15.74
C VAL A 334 -6.27 5.60 -14.77
N PHE A 335 -5.09 6.11 -15.09
CA PHE A 335 -4.48 7.23 -14.37
C PHE A 335 -4.62 8.50 -15.19
N HIS A 336 -5.25 9.51 -14.63
CA HIS A 336 -5.55 10.78 -15.28
C HIS A 336 -4.78 11.94 -14.67
N THR A 337 -4.29 12.84 -15.53
CA THR A 337 -3.83 14.17 -15.14
C THR A 337 -4.17 15.20 -16.22
N GLY A 338 -4.58 16.38 -15.80
CA GLY A 338 -4.77 17.52 -16.70
C GLY A 338 -3.48 18.35 -16.93
N SER A 339 -2.33 17.91 -16.42
CA SER A 339 -1.06 18.65 -16.44
C SER A 339 0.10 17.76 -16.84
N ILE A 340 1.12 18.35 -17.47
CA ILE A 340 2.40 17.69 -17.77
C ILE A 340 3.43 17.82 -16.63
N ASP A 341 3.13 18.56 -15.57
CA ASP A 341 4.03 18.76 -14.41
C ASP A 341 3.41 18.17 -13.14
N LEU A 342 3.76 16.92 -12.83
CA LEU A 342 3.27 16.24 -11.66
C LEU A 342 3.76 16.85 -10.34
N ASN A 343 4.93 17.51 -10.33
CA ASN A 343 5.44 18.17 -9.14
C ASN A 343 4.59 19.39 -8.79
N GLU A 344 4.24 20.22 -9.78
CA GLU A 344 3.33 21.36 -9.55
C GLU A 344 1.89 20.89 -9.31
N THR A 345 1.45 19.80 -9.96
CA THR A 345 0.13 19.19 -9.69
C THR A 345 0.01 18.77 -8.23
N PHE A 346 1.02 18.07 -7.71
CA PHE A 346 1.05 17.69 -6.29
C PHE A 346 0.98 18.92 -5.38
N LYS A 347 1.81 19.93 -5.63
CA LYS A 347 1.84 21.16 -4.85
C LYS A 347 0.48 21.88 -4.87
N THR A 348 -0.19 21.92 -6.01
CA THR A 348 -1.51 22.54 -6.16
C THR A 348 -2.57 21.78 -5.36
N MET A 349 -2.60 20.45 -5.48
CA MET A 349 -3.56 19.60 -4.78
C MET A 349 -3.27 19.50 -3.28
N TYR A 350 -2.04 19.18 -2.90
CA TYR A 350 -1.68 18.85 -1.52
C TYR A 350 -1.45 20.08 -0.64
N HIS A 351 -0.72 21.12 -1.16
CA HIS A 351 -0.39 22.29 -0.36
C HIS A 351 -1.33 23.47 -0.54
N LYS A 352 -1.90 23.66 -1.76
CA LYS A 352 -2.88 24.72 -2.01
C LYS A 352 -4.33 24.26 -1.84
N HIS A 353 -4.55 22.94 -1.66
CA HIS A 353 -5.85 22.29 -1.51
C HIS A 353 -6.82 22.59 -2.68
N ASP A 354 -6.25 22.84 -3.86
CA ASP A 354 -6.99 23.08 -5.09
C ASP A 354 -7.10 21.80 -5.91
N TYR A 355 -8.32 21.30 -6.03
CA TYR A 355 -8.69 20.09 -6.76
C TYR A 355 -9.56 20.40 -7.98
N SER A 356 -9.44 21.61 -8.55
CA SER A 356 -10.20 22.00 -9.75
C SER A 356 -9.81 21.17 -10.98
N ASN A 357 -8.55 20.72 -11.05
CA ASN A 357 -8.03 19.83 -12.10
C ASN A 357 -7.14 18.74 -11.47
N PRO A 358 -7.71 17.75 -10.74
CA PRO A 358 -6.95 16.78 -10.00
C PRO A 358 -6.32 15.73 -10.90
N SER A 359 -5.15 15.23 -10.47
CA SER A 359 -4.62 13.95 -10.95
C SER A 359 -5.13 12.83 -10.06
N PHE A 360 -5.67 11.76 -10.64
CA PHE A 360 -6.29 10.66 -9.91
C PHE A 360 -6.30 9.34 -10.68
N ALA A 361 -6.42 8.25 -9.96
CA ALA A 361 -6.66 6.92 -10.52
C ALA A 361 -8.15 6.63 -10.61
N ILE A 362 -8.55 5.89 -11.64
CA ILE A 362 -9.90 5.34 -11.85
C ILE A 362 -9.76 3.84 -11.91
N CYS A 363 -10.40 3.12 -10.98
CA CYS A 363 -10.34 1.68 -10.85
C CYS A 363 -11.73 1.07 -11.06
N THR A 364 -11.79 -0.05 -11.75
CA THR A 364 -13.03 -0.79 -12.04
C THR A 364 -12.91 -2.24 -11.60
N PRO A 365 -12.87 -2.53 -10.27
CA PRO A 365 -12.57 -3.86 -9.75
C PRO A 365 -13.59 -4.93 -10.16
N GLY A 366 -14.81 -4.56 -10.54
CA GLY A 366 -15.84 -5.48 -10.99
C GLY A 366 -15.47 -6.29 -12.24
N PHE A 367 -14.46 -5.89 -13.01
CA PHE A 367 -13.95 -6.70 -14.13
C PHE A 367 -13.04 -7.86 -13.70
N LEU A 368 -12.59 -7.87 -12.44
CA LEU A 368 -11.57 -8.79 -11.92
C LEU A 368 -12.07 -9.66 -10.76
N THR A 369 -13.06 -9.20 -10.01
CA THR A 369 -13.64 -10.00 -8.93
C THR A 369 -14.85 -10.81 -9.38
N LYS A 370 -14.91 -12.08 -8.95
CA LYS A 370 -16.05 -12.97 -9.22
C LYS A 370 -17.23 -12.70 -8.28
N GLU A 371 -17.01 -12.03 -7.17
CA GLU A 371 -18.03 -11.63 -6.20
C GLU A 371 -18.76 -10.32 -6.60
N ALA A 372 -18.50 -9.79 -7.78
CA ALA A 372 -19.32 -8.73 -8.36
C ALA A 372 -20.81 -9.13 -8.50
N SER A 373 -21.13 -10.42 -8.37
CA SER A 373 -22.51 -10.94 -8.36
C SER A 373 -23.35 -10.50 -7.15
N GLU A 374 -22.74 -9.94 -6.10
CA GLU A 374 -23.50 -9.36 -4.98
C GLU A 374 -24.00 -7.94 -5.28
N ILE A 375 -23.45 -7.29 -6.31
CA ILE A 375 -23.89 -5.98 -6.80
C ILE A 375 -25.20 -6.19 -7.57
N PRO A 376 -26.20 -5.30 -7.47
CA PRO A 376 -27.42 -5.38 -8.27
C PRO A 376 -27.12 -5.55 -9.76
N GLU A 377 -27.89 -6.40 -10.43
CA GLU A 377 -27.72 -6.70 -11.87
C GLU A 377 -27.66 -5.41 -12.71
N GLY A 378 -26.73 -5.34 -13.66
CA GLY A 378 -26.53 -4.17 -14.52
C GLY A 378 -25.80 -3.00 -13.84
N GLN A 379 -25.24 -3.19 -12.64
CA GLN A 379 -24.44 -2.19 -11.96
C GLN A 379 -22.95 -2.56 -11.95
N HIS A 380 -22.09 -1.54 -11.85
CA HIS A 380 -20.64 -1.71 -11.75
C HIS A 380 -20.08 -0.78 -10.67
N ILE A 381 -19.00 -1.22 -10.01
CA ILE A 381 -18.22 -0.36 -9.11
C ILE A 381 -17.19 0.40 -9.92
N ILE A 382 -17.03 1.68 -9.59
CA ILE A 382 -15.95 2.55 -10.07
C ILE A 382 -15.42 3.35 -8.87
N GLU A 383 -14.09 3.34 -8.70
CA GLU A 383 -13.41 3.98 -7.58
C GLU A 383 -12.44 5.04 -8.08
N PHE A 384 -12.32 6.14 -7.34
CA PHE A 384 -11.37 7.20 -7.61
C PHE A 384 -10.42 7.39 -6.44
N LEU A 385 -9.13 7.52 -6.72
CA LEU A 385 -8.08 7.69 -5.72
C LEU A 385 -7.22 8.90 -6.04
N THR A 386 -6.97 9.76 -5.05
CA THR A 386 -5.96 10.82 -5.15
C THR A 386 -5.35 11.17 -3.79
N VAL A 387 -4.29 11.99 -3.79
CA VAL A 387 -3.63 12.45 -2.57
C VAL A 387 -4.49 13.48 -1.83
N ALA A 388 -4.42 13.48 -0.49
CA ALA A 388 -5.07 14.50 0.33
C ALA A 388 -4.25 14.82 1.59
N ASP A 389 -4.24 16.11 1.97
CA ASP A 389 -3.57 16.61 3.14
C ASP A 389 -4.40 16.36 4.42
N TYR A 390 -3.81 15.64 5.37
CA TYR A 390 -4.46 15.32 6.63
C TYR A 390 -4.75 16.55 7.49
N ASP A 391 -3.78 17.44 7.65
CA ASP A 391 -3.90 18.59 8.57
C ASP A 391 -5.01 19.53 8.11
N TYR A 392 -5.13 19.74 6.80
CA TYR A 392 -6.23 20.52 6.22
C TYR A 392 -7.60 19.89 6.50
N PHE A 393 -7.75 18.59 6.22
CA PHE A 393 -9.03 17.88 6.45
C PHE A 393 -9.37 17.76 7.93
N LYS A 394 -8.38 17.54 8.79
CA LYS A 394 -8.55 17.49 10.25
C LYS A 394 -9.06 18.83 10.78
N LYS A 395 -8.38 19.92 10.39
CA LYS A 395 -8.79 21.28 10.76
C LYS A 395 -10.23 21.56 10.34
N LEU A 396 -10.58 21.32 9.06
CA LEU A 396 -11.95 21.53 8.59
C LEU A 396 -12.97 20.71 9.38
N LYS A 397 -12.67 19.44 9.68
CA LYS A 397 -13.59 18.57 10.42
C LYS A 397 -13.84 19.06 11.84
N GLU A 398 -12.82 19.61 12.49
CA GLU A 398 -12.88 20.10 13.88
C GLU A 398 -13.49 21.50 13.99
N THR A 399 -13.22 22.38 13.03
CA THR A 399 -13.63 23.79 13.11
C THR A 399 -14.91 24.10 12.33
N ASP A 400 -15.14 23.42 11.20
CA ASP A 400 -16.31 23.63 10.31
C ASP A 400 -16.70 22.37 9.57
N THR A 401 -17.54 21.55 10.19
CA THR A 401 -18.07 20.31 9.58
C THR A 401 -18.80 20.55 8.26
N SER A 402 -19.39 21.72 8.04
CA SER A 402 -20.08 22.07 6.79
C SER A 402 -19.06 22.27 5.67
N ALA A 403 -18.00 23.05 5.94
CA ALA A 403 -16.89 23.24 4.99
C ALA A 403 -16.19 21.89 4.68
N TYR A 404 -15.99 21.04 5.68
CA TYR A 404 -15.46 19.69 5.48
C TYR A 404 -16.31 18.86 4.50
N LYS A 405 -17.63 18.81 4.70
CA LYS A 405 -18.55 18.09 3.80
C LYS A 405 -18.58 18.72 2.41
N LYS A 406 -18.55 20.06 2.33
CA LYS A 406 -18.51 20.82 1.07
C LYS A 406 -17.24 20.49 0.29
N LYS A 407 -16.06 20.48 0.95
CA LYS A 407 -14.77 20.17 0.30
C LYS A 407 -14.72 18.74 -0.25
N LYS A 408 -15.22 17.77 0.50
CA LYS A 408 -15.34 16.37 0.01
C LYS A 408 -16.22 16.28 -1.24
N LYS A 409 -17.35 16.99 -1.26
CA LYS A 409 -18.26 17.04 -2.41
C LYS A 409 -17.61 17.75 -3.61
N GLU A 410 -16.86 18.82 -3.38
CA GLU A 410 -16.12 19.55 -4.40
C GLU A 410 -15.11 18.66 -5.10
N ILE A 411 -14.23 17.96 -4.35
CA ILE A 411 -13.23 17.05 -4.90
C ILE A 411 -13.90 15.94 -5.73
N LEU A 412 -14.92 15.30 -5.19
CA LEU A 412 -15.66 14.27 -5.91
C LEU A 412 -16.28 14.80 -7.20
N ASN A 413 -16.88 15.99 -7.16
CA ASN A 413 -17.51 16.60 -8.34
C ASN A 413 -16.47 16.92 -9.42
N SER A 414 -15.28 17.43 -9.05
CA SER A 414 -14.19 17.70 -10.01
C SER A 414 -13.75 16.42 -10.72
N MET A 415 -13.62 15.30 -9.99
CA MET A 415 -13.30 13.99 -10.60
C MET A 415 -14.42 13.53 -11.54
N ILE A 416 -15.67 13.65 -11.12
CA ILE A 416 -16.85 13.29 -11.93
C ILE A 416 -16.92 14.16 -13.19
N ASP A 417 -16.65 15.48 -13.09
CA ASP A 417 -16.63 16.39 -14.25
C ASP A 417 -15.59 15.94 -15.28
N ILE A 418 -14.39 15.55 -14.81
CA ILE A 418 -13.33 15.04 -15.68
C ILE A 418 -13.74 13.73 -16.34
N VAL A 419 -14.35 12.80 -15.57
CA VAL A 419 -14.84 11.53 -16.13
C VAL A 419 -15.91 11.79 -17.18
N GLU A 420 -16.82 12.70 -16.93
CA GLU A 420 -17.90 13.06 -17.85
C GLU A 420 -17.39 13.71 -19.13
N GLN A 421 -16.38 14.57 -19.02
CA GLN A 421 -15.79 15.27 -20.16
C GLN A 421 -14.87 14.41 -21.02
N ASN A 422 -14.12 13.47 -20.40
CA ASN A 422 -13.03 12.78 -21.10
C ASN A 422 -13.28 11.29 -21.36
N TYR A 423 -14.22 10.66 -20.64
CA TYR A 423 -14.40 9.21 -20.67
C TYR A 423 -15.84 8.79 -20.93
N ILE A 424 -16.79 9.21 -20.11
CA ILE A 424 -18.16 8.74 -20.14
C ILE A 424 -19.11 9.95 -20.19
N PRO A 425 -19.60 10.34 -21.39
CA PRO A 425 -20.62 11.39 -21.48
C PRO A 425 -21.83 11.10 -20.59
N ASP A 426 -22.36 12.16 -19.95
CA ASP A 426 -23.51 12.05 -19.04
C ASP A 426 -23.29 11.11 -17.83
N PHE A 427 -22.04 10.89 -17.40
CA PHE A 427 -21.68 9.96 -16.32
C PHE A 427 -22.55 10.10 -15.06
N ARG A 428 -22.91 11.35 -14.70
CA ARG A 428 -23.77 11.63 -13.54
C ARG A 428 -25.12 10.96 -13.60
N LYS A 429 -25.70 10.73 -14.78
CA LYS A 429 -27.00 10.06 -14.96
C LYS A 429 -26.92 8.58 -14.59
N HIS A 430 -25.72 8.00 -14.71
CA HIS A 430 -25.47 6.60 -14.41
C HIS A 430 -25.12 6.34 -12.94
N LEU A 431 -24.85 7.39 -12.15
CA LEU A 431 -24.51 7.19 -10.74
C LEU A 431 -25.71 6.68 -9.92
N ALA A 432 -25.61 5.45 -9.47
CA ALA A 432 -26.59 4.84 -8.56
C ALA A 432 -26.28 5.21 -7.11
N PHE A 433 -24.98 5.36 -6.80
CA PHE A 433 -24.50 5.56 -5.44
C PHE A 433 -23.10 6.20 -5.45
N LYS A 434 -22.77 6.97 -4.40
CA LYS A 434 -21.43 7.50 -4.16
C LYS A 434 -21.17 7.82 -2.69
N ILE A 435 -19.98 7.47 -2.20
CA ILE A 435 -19.48 7.80 -0.86
C ILE A 435 -18.00 8.16 -0.95
N THR A 436 -17.49 8.94 0.01
CA THR A 436 -16.10 9.38 0.00
C THR A 436 -15.41 9.11 1.34
N GLY A 437 -14.19 8.60 1.30
CA GLY A 437 -13.20 8.56 2.36
C GLY A 437 -12.23 9.76 2.27
N SER A 438 -11.72 10.23 3.39
CA SER A 438 -10.74 11.32 3.48
C SER A 438 -9.66 10.92 4.50
N PRO A 439 -8.57 11.69 4.66
CA PRO A 439 -7.54 11.39 5.66
C PRO A 439 -8.07 11.11 7.06
N THR A 440 -9.09 11.83 7.51
CA THR A 440 -9.70 11.60 8.83
C THR A 440 -10.57 10.34 8.89
N THR A 441 -10.99 9.81 7.74
CA THR A 441 -11.63 8.50 7.64
C THR A 441 -10.60 7.39 7.85
N ASN A 442 -9.43 7.51 7.20
CA ASN A 442 -8.32 6.58 7.34
C ASN A 442 -7.81 6.55 8.79
N GLU A 443 -7.61 7.72 9.42
CA GLU A 443 -7.23 7.80 10.83
C GLU A 443 -8.20 7.02 11.72
N ARG A 444 -9.50 7.18 11.49
CA ARG A 444 -10.55 6.54 12.31
C ARG A 444 -10.61 5.02 12.12
N PHE A 445 -10.61 4.55 10.87
CA PHE A 445 -10.88 3.14 10.56
C PHE A 445 -9.63 2.27 10.47
N CYS A 446 -8.44 2.87 10.29
CA CYS A 446 -7.18 2.12 10.23
C CYS A 446 -6.26 2.41 11.43
N TRP A 447 -6.68 3.26 12.37
CA TRP A 447 -5.90 3.66 13.56
C TRP A 447 -4.52 4.20 13.24
N CYS A 448 -4.35 4.72 12.04
CA CYS A 448 -3.08 5.25 11.56
C CYS A 448 -2.96 6.75 11.87
N PRO A 449 -1.88 7.19 12.53
CA PRO A 449 -1.64 8.61 12.81
C PRO A 449 -1.67 9.42 11.53
N GLN A 450 -2.33 10.59 11.56
CA GLN A 450 -2.46 11.49 10.41
C GLN A 450 -3.11 10.85 9.17
N GLY A 451 -3.86 9.76 9.34
CA GLY A 451 -4.46 9.05 8.22
C GLY A 451 -3.45 8.53 7.18
N ASN A 452 -2.18 8.42 7.53
CA ASN A 452 -1.11 8.05 6.62
C ASN A 452 -1.35 6.67 5.98
N SER A 453 -1.00 6.49 4.69
CA SER A 453 -1.29 5.24 3.98
C SER A 453 -0.14 4.22 4.02
N TYR A 454 1.11 4.65 4.23
CA TYR A 454 2.30 3.80 4.10
C TYR A 454 3.22 3.79 5.33
N GLY A 455 2.81 4.38 6.43
CA GLY A 455 3.69 4.61 7.58
C GLY A 455 4.73 5.69 7.24
N SER A 456 6.01 5.34 7.24
CA SER A 456 7.05 6.30 6.88
C SER A 456 7.03 6.65 5.39
N ILE A 457 7.22 7.93 5.10
CA ILE A 457 7.27 8.49 3.74
C ILE A 457 8.36 7.81 2.88
N LEU A 458 8.13 7.68 1.57
CA LEU A 458 9.00 6.94 0.63
C LEU A 458 10.04 7.84 -0.06
N THR A 459 10.63 8.77 0.68
CA THR A 459 11.75 9.59 0.19
C THR A 459 13.08 8.82 0.23
N PRO A 460 14.13 9.26 -0.48
CA PRO A 460 15.45 8.60 -0.45
C PRO A 460 16.03 8.44 0.97
N LYS A 461 15.73 9.36 1.88
CA LYS A 461 16.16 9.32 3.29
C LYS A 461 15.50 8.19 4.07
N ASN A 462 14.26 7.86 3.76
CA ASN A 462 13.40 6.98 4.58
C ASN A 462 13.21 5.57 3.99
N ILE A 463 14.02 5.19 3.03
CA ILE A 463 14.05 3.83 2.48
C ILE A 463 15.40 3.17 2.73
N ASN A 464 15.54 1.91 2.41
CA ASN A 464 16.79 1.14 2.56
C ASN A 464 17.36 1.24 3.98
N ILE A 465 18.59 1.72 4.10
CA ILE A 465 19.32 1.83 5.39
C ILE A 465 18.64 2.82 6.36
N GLY A 466 17.98 3.86 5.85
CA GLY A 466 17.27 4.86 6.66
C GLY A 466 15.95 4.34 7.26
N ARG A 467 15.38 3.28 6.72
CA ARG A 467 14.11 2.72 7.18
C ARG A 467 14.26 1.91 8.47
N LEU A 468 13.22 1.88 9.30
CA LEU A 468 13.13 0.95 10.42
C LEU A 468 13.23 -0.50 9.92
N ASN A 469 13.59 -1.40 10.81
CA ASN A 469 13.54 -2.84 10.59
C ASN A 469 12.84 -3.52 11.79
N HIS A 470 12.77 -4.83 11.79
CA HIS A 470 12.12 -5.57 12.86
C HIS A 470 12.70 -5.38 14.27
N LYS A 471 13.93 -4.90 14.43
CA LYS A 471 14.58 -4.76 15.73
C LYS A 471 14.10 -3.51 16.47
N THR A 472 13.84 -3.64 17.79
CA THR A 472 13.41 -2.54 18.65
C THR A 472 14.45 -2.11 19.70
N SER A 473 15.57 -2.79 19.87
CA SER A 473 16.53 -2.72 20.99
C SER A 473 16.07 -3.47 22.25
N LEU A 474 14.82 -3.86 22.35
CA LEU A 474 14.30 -4.71 23.41
C LEU A 474 14.51 -6.19 23.04
N LYS A 475 14.74 -7.06 24.03
CA LYS A 475 15.15 -8.45 23.78
C LYS A 475 14.06 -9.29 23.11
N ASN A 476 12.80 -9.06 23.50
CA ASN A 476 11.66 -9.88 23.11
C ASN A 476 10.59 -9.10 22.33
N MET A 477 10.90 -7.91 21.80
CA MET A 477 9.94 -7.11 21.04
C MET A 477 10.46 -6.84 19.63
N TYR A 478 9.56 -6.96 18.66
CA TYR A 478 9.85 -6.79 17.24
C TYR A 478 8.80 -5.94 16.57
N PHE A 479 9.21 -5.00 15.72
CA PHE A 479 8.28 -4.30 14.82
C PHE A 479 7.90 -5.19 13.62
N CYS A 480 6.62 -5.20 13.26
CA CYS A 480 6.10 -5.90 12.10
C CYS A 480 4.99 -5.08 11.43
N ASN A 481 5.33 -4.00 10.77
CA ASN A 481 4.40 -3.06 10.15
C ASN A 481 4.98 -2.41 8.90
N ALA A 482 4.19 -1.60 8.20
CA ALA A 482 4.61 -0.93 6.96
C ALA A 482 5.84 -0.04 7.14
N SER A 483 6.03 0.62 8.31
CA SER A 483 7.19 1.49 8.59
C SER A 483 8.48 0.72 8.87
N SER A 484 8.38 -0.52 9.38
CA SER A 484 9.53 -1.37 9.75
C SER A 484 9.93 -2.38 8.68
N GLY A 485 9.26 -2.37 7.55
CA GLY A 485 9.49 -3.24 6.40
C GLY A 485 9.10 -2.54 5.11
N PHE A 486 8.30 -3.19 4.30
CA PHE A 486 7.78 -2.63 3.06
C PHE A 486 6.28 -2.36 3.20
N ALA A 487 5.84 -1.25 2.60
CA ALA A 487 4.44 -0.88 2.55
C ALA A 487 3.71 -1.55 1.35
N GLY A 488 2.40 -1.38 1.28
CA GLY A 488 1.54 -2.00 0.27
C GLY A 488 1.29 -3.48 0.53
N PHE A 489 0.42 -4.08 -0.26
CA PHE A 489 -0.03 -5.47 -0.07
C PHE A 489 1.14 -6.47 -0.09
N ALA A 490 1.84 -6.58 -1.21
CA ALA A 490 2.97 -7.50 -1.35
C ALA A 490 4.10 -7.21 -0.36
N GLY A 491 4.35 -5.91 -0.09
CA GLY A 491 5.36 -5.47 0.87
C GLY A 491 5.05 -5.90 2.30
N THR A 492 3.78 -5.83 2.72
CA THR A 492 3.37 -6.28 4.07
C THR A 492 3.37 -7.80 4.21
N PHE A 493 2.98 -8.55 3.16
CA PHE A 493 3.18 -10.01 3.12
C PHE A 493 4.65 -10.37 3.33
N TRP A 494 5.52 -9.69 2.60
CA TRP A 494 6.95 -9.91 2.69
C TRP A 494 7.53 -9.54 4.07
N THR A 495 7.04 -8.45 4.67
CA THR A 495 7.44 -8.02 6.02
C THR A 495 7.09 -9.07 7.06
N GLY A 496 5.87 -9.61 7.07
CA GLY A 496 5.46 -10.68 7.97
C GLY A 496 6.29 -11.96 7.78
N ALA A 497 6.45 -12.40 6.52
CA ALA A 497 7.22 -13.58 6.18
C ALA A 497 8.72 -13.46 6.53
N LYS A 498 9.33 -12.28 6.34
CA LYS A 498 10.73 -12.03 6.74
C LYS A 498 10.94 -12.11 8.26
N LEU A 499 9.99 -11.58 9.03
CA LEU A 499 10.05 -11.72 10.50
C LEU A 499 9.89 -13.19 10.91
N TYR A 500 8.95 -13.91 10.29
CA TYR A 500 8.80 -15.36 10.49
C TYR A 500 10.10 -16.11 10.22
N GLN A 501 10.69 -15.95 9.04
CA GLN A 501 11.97 -16.59 8.68
C GLN A 501 13.08 -16.29 9.68
N LYS A 502 13.13 -15.07 10.19
CA LYS A 502 14.14 -14.65 11.15
C LYS A 502 13.99 -15.34 12.50
N LEU A 503 12.76 -15.59 12.96
CA LEU A 503 12.49 -16.13 14.29
C LEU A 503 12.32 -17.67 14.29
N SER A 504 11.84 -18.26 13.20
CA SER A 504 11.68 -19.70 13.06
C SER A 504 12.93 -20.39 12.51
N GLY A 505 13.71 -19.71 11.67
CA GLY A 505 14.79 -20.29 10.88
C GLY A 505 14.36 -20.86 9.54
N ASP A 506 13.04 -21.00 9.28
CA ASP A 506 12.50 -21.52 8.02
C ASP A 506 12.67 -20.52 6.88
N ARG A 507 12.94 -21.00 5.67
CA ARG A 507 13.04 -20.18 4.46
C ARG A 507 11.86 -20.45 3.54
N ILE A 508 10.98 -19.46 3.37
CA ILE A 508 9.75 -19.56 2.55
C ILE A 508 9.70 -18.57 1.38
N ILE A 509 10.51 -17.49 1.42
CA ILE A 509 10.59 -16.48 0.36
C ILE A 509 12.04 -16.21 -0.03
#